data_350709869d10353315b9f8c4b31f3525
#
_entry.id   350709869d10353315b9f8c4b31f3525
#
_cell.length_a   1.000
_cell.length_b   1.000
_cell.length_c   1.000
_cell.angle_alpha   90.00
_cell.angle_beta   90.00
_cell.angle_gamma   90.00
#
_symmetry.space_group_name_H-M   'P 1'
#
loop_
_entity.id
_entity.type
_entity.pdbx_description
1 polymer ?
#
loop_
_entity_poly.entity_id
_entity_poly.type
_entity_poly.pdbx_seq_one_letter_code
_entity_poly.pdbx_strand_id
1 'polypeptide(L)'
;VRHTRILLSFLAIIGLSLGLSAPAQAYAPVNVVHTEQVTAGPYPLTVGFSTWPLRAMQSLDFTFIPAEGITGKAGTLTVVSPDGRQGRAEPLARHPRKREVWGLDIRALQEEGHYQFIFDITGPRGPGRGTLNLEVLSQPGPPLALSWTLSLIPVFALAGVLIVAWRRTRDQT
;
A
#
# COMPACT_ATOMS: atom_id res chain seq x y z
N VAL A 1 -30.93 33.26 30.97
CA VAL A 1 -31.70 32.84 29.78
C VAL A 1 -30.80 32.71 28.53
N ARG A 2 -29.81 33.59 28.31
CA ARG A 2 -28.95 33.59 27.12
C ARG A 2 -27.91 32.47 27.15
N HIS A 3 -27.33 32.17 28.29
CA HIS A 3 -26.33 31.10 28.50
C HIS A 3 -26.95 29.71 28.41
N THR A 4 -28.20 29.53 28.86
CA THR A 4 -28.89 28.23 28.77
C THR A 4 -29.20 27.84 27.33
N ARG A 5 -29.52 28.82 26.46
CA ARG A 5 -29.75 28.57 25.03
C ARG A 5 -28.49 28.15 24.29
N ILE A 6 -27.33 28.75 24.63
CA ILE A 6 -26.02 28.40 24.04
C ILE A 6 -25.60 26.98 24.46
N LEU A 7 -25.78 26.64 25.74
CA LEU A 7 -25.50 25.27 26.24
C LEU A 7 -26.36 24.22 25.59
N LEU A 8 -27.66 24.48 25.40
CA LEU A 8 -28.58 23.56 24.69
C LEU A 8 -28.22 23.37 23.22
N SER A 9 -27.76 24.43 22.53
CA SER A 9 -27.29 24.34 21.15
C SER A 9 -26.01 23.53 21.02
N PHE A 10 -25.06 23.67 21.95
CA PHE A 10 -23.85 22.86 21.98
C PHE A 10 -24.12 21.38 22.25
N LEU A 11 -25.04 21.08 23.16
CA LEU A 11 -25.47 19.70 23.47
C LEU A 11 -26.15 19.04 22.27
N ALA A 12 -26.97 19.78 21.52
CA ALA A 12 -27.63 19.29 20.31
C ALA A 12 -26.64 18.97 19.17
N ILE A 13 -25.59 19.77 19.00
CA ILE A 13 -24.56 19.55 17.98
C ILE A 13 -23.72 18.31 18.34
N ILE A 14 -23.35 18.13 19.61
CA ILE A 14 -22.62 16.94 20.08
C ILE A 14 -23.49 15.68 19.95
N GLY A 15 -24.77 15.75 20.25
CA GLY A 15 -25.70 14.62 20.08
C GLY A 15 -25.88 14.21 18.62
N LEU A 16 -25.89 15.16 17.69
CA LEU A 16 -26.05 14.92 16.26
C LEU A 16 -24.79 14.28 15.64
N SER A 17 -23.59 14.61 16.13
CA SER A 17 -22.35 14.04 15.66
C SER A 17 -22.11 12.59 16.13
N LEU A 18 -22.69 12.18 17.24
CA LEU A 18 -22.62 10.80 17.75
C LEU A 18 -23.57 9.83 17.04
N GLY A 19 -24.64 10.32 16.41
CA GLY A 19 -25.65 9.51 15.72
C GLY A 19 -25.31 9.12 14.28
N LEU A 20 -24.25 9.69 13.68
CA LEU A 20 -23.85 9.46 12.29
C LEU A 20 -22.71 8.45 12.12
N SER A 21 -22.44 7.63 13.13
CA SER A 21 -21.47 6.53 13.01
C SER A 21 -22.04 5.49 12.06
N ALA A 22 -21.74 5.62 10.75
CA ALA A 22 -21.93 4.52 9.82
C ALA A 22 -21.15 3.31 10.34
N PRO A 23 -21.70 2.07 10.29
CA PRO A 23 -20.93 0.90 10.65
C PRO A 23 -19.66 0.86 9.79
N ALA A 24 -18.51 0.96 10.42
CA ALA A 24 -17.24 0.78 9.74
C ALA A 24 -17.25 -0.64 9.19
N GLN A 25 -17.37 -0.79 7.87
CA GLN A 25 -17.13 -2.07 7.23
C GLN A 25 -15.65 -2.39 7.40
N ALA A 26 -15.36 -3.23 8.37
CA ALA A 26 -14.00 -3.51 8.83
C ALA A 26 -13.12 -4.17 7.75
N TYR A 27 -13.71 -4.73 6.68
CA TYR A 27 -12.98 -5.42 5.63
C TYR A 27 -13.68 -5.32 4.27
N ALA A 28 -13.11 -4.53 3.36
CA ALA A 28 -13.47 -4.62 1.96
C ALA A 28 -12.96 -5.96 1.38
N PRO A 29 -13.74 -6.64 0.53
CA PRO A 29 -13.29 -7.87 -0.14
C PRO A 29 -12.03 -7.58 -0.97
N VAL A 30 -11.12 -8.57 -1.06
CA VAL A 30 -9.92 -8.45 -1.91
C VAL A 30 -10.36 -8.40 -3.36
N ASN A 31 -10.16 -7.27 -4.02
CA ASN A 31 -10.44 -7.10 -5.43
C ASN A 31 -9.19 -7.51 -6.22
N VAL A 32 -9.27 -8.59 -7.01
CA VAL A 32 -8.19 -9.03 -7.89
C VAL A 32 -8.45 -8.48 -9.29
N VAL A 33 -7.58 -7.61 -9.78
CA VAL A 33 -7.72 -6.95 -11.10
C VAL A 33 -6.84 -7.60 -12.18
N HIS A 34 -5.80 -8.34 -11.77
CA HIS A 34 -4.90 -9.04 -12.67
C HIS A 34 -4.39 -10.33 -12.02
N THR A 35 -4.06 -11.33 -12.85
CA THR A 35 -3.51 -12.61 -12.38
C THR A 35 -2.37 -13.07 -13.25
N GLU A 36 -1.35 -13.67 -12.63
CA GLU A 36 -0.23 -14.36 -13.25
C GLU A 36 -0.19 -15.83 -12.80
N GLN A 37 0.35 -16.69 -13.64
CA GLN A 37 0.48 -18.11 -13.34
C GLN A 37 1.93 -18.47 -13.10
N VAL A 38 2.19 -19.23 -12.06
CA VAL A 38 3.50 -19.80 -11.77
C VAL A 38 3.35 -21.25 -11.34
N THR A 39 4.30 -22.09 -11.71
CA THR A 39 4.30 -23.50 -11.30
C THR A 39 5.45 -23.73 -10.32
N ALA A 40 5.10 -24.03 -9.07
CA ALA A 40 6.08 -24.37 -8.03
C ALA A 40 6.19 -25.90 -7.95
N GLY A 41 7.02 -26.51 -8.80
CA GLY A 41 7.13 -27.97 -8.97
C GLY A 41 5.77 -28.59 -9.29
N PRO A 42 5.23 -29.51 -8.43
CA PRO A 42 3.93 -30.12 -8.69
C PRO A 42 2.73 -29.20 -8.34
N TYR A 43 2.94 -27.96 -7.94
CA TYR A 43 1.89 -27.06 -7.49
C TYR A 43 1.70 -25.87 -8.43
N PRO A 44 0.71 -25.91 -9.34
CA PRO A 44 0.28 -24.72 -10.09
C PRO A 44 -0.29 -23.68 -9.10
N LEU A 45 0.14 -22.44 -9.24
CA LEU A 45 -0.20 -21.33 -8.38
C LEU A 45 -0.67 -20.14 -9.22
N THR A 46 -1.84 -19.58 -8.89
CA THR A 46 -2.32 -18.32 -9.44
C THR A 46 -1.95 -17.20 -8.46
N VAL A 47 -1.23 -16.20 -8.96
CA VAL A 47 -0.89 -14.98 -8.21
C VAL A 47 -1.83 -13.88 -8.66
N GLY A 48 -2.63 -13.36 -7.74
CA GLY A 48 -3.57 -12.27 -7.99
C GLY A 48 -3.06 -10.95 -7.41
N PHE A 49 -3.35 -9.88 -8.12
CA PHE A 49 -2.94 -8.50 -7.80
C PHE A 49 -4.16 -7.60 -7.67
N SER A 50 -4.21 -6.78 -6.63
CA SER A 50 -5.30 -5.80 -6.44
C SER A 50 -5.09 -4.51 -7.24
N THR A 51 -3.91 -4.31 -7.81
CA THR A 51 -3.57 -3.16 -8.65
C THR A 51 -2.69 -3.61 -9.80
N TRP A 52 -2.95 -3.10 -11.02
CA TRP A 52 -2.19 -3.40 -12.22
C TRP A 52 -2.20 -2.20 -13.19
N PRO A 53 -1.11 -1.88 -13.89
CA PRO A 53 0.23 -2.48 -13.75
C PRO A 53 0.88 -2.14 -12.40
N LEU A 54 1.87 -2.96 -12.00
CA LEU A 54 2.61 -2.74 -10.76
C LEU A 54 3.44 -1.46 -10.85
N ARG A 55 3.43 -0.68 -9.79
CA ARG A 55 4.22 0.55 -9.69
C ARG A 55 4.93 0.65 -8.35
N ALA A 56 6.14 1.22 -8.38
CA ALA A 56 6.92 1.46 -7.17
C ALA A 56 6.13 2.32 -6.17
N MET A 57 6.29 2.05 -4.87
CA MET A 57 5.69 2.77 -3.75
C MET A 57 4.15 2.74 -3.73
N GLN A 58 3.51 1.97 -4.60
CA GLN A 58 2.06 1.79 -4.61
C GLN A 58 1.68 0.58 -3.76
N SER A 59 0.80 0.79 -2.79
CA SER A 59 0.27 -0.28 -1.95
C SER A 59 -0.69 -1.17 -2.74
N LEU A 60 -0.52 -2.47 -2.63
CA LEU A 60 -1.40 -3.47 -3.24
C LEU A 60 -1.47 -4.73 -2.38
N ASP A 61 -2.48 -5.54 -2.65
CA ASP A 61 -2.61 -6.86 -2.08
C ASP A 61 -2.19 -7.91 -3.09
N PHE A 62 -1.56 -8.96 -2.58
CA PHE A 62 -1.24 -10.16 -3.31
C PHE A 62 -2.05 -11.32 -2.77
N THR A 63 -2.64 -12.09 -3.67
CA THR A 63 -3.24 -13.39 -3.35
C THR A 63 -2.47 -14.50 -4.03
N PHE A 64 -2.21 -15.60 -3.32
CA PHE A 64 -1.51 -16.78 -3.82
C PHE A 64 -2.44 -17.97 -3.69
N ILE A 65 -2.89 -18.49 -4.82
CA ILE A 65 -3.97 -19.48 -4.91
C ILE A 65 -3.44 -20.75 -5.57
N PRO A 66 -3.03 -21.76 -4.78
CA PRO A 66 -2.73 -23.08 -5.35
C PRO A 66 -3.99 -23.69 -5.96
N ALA A 67 -3.85 -24.36 -7.12
CA ALA A 67 -4.98 -24.93 -7.85
C ALA A 67 -5.86 -25.86 -6.99
N GLU A 68 -5.26 -26.57 -6.03
CA GLU A 68 -5.95 -27.50 -5.11
C GLU A 68 -6.16 -26.89 -3.72
N GLY A 69 -6.11 -25.57 -3.59
CA GLY A 69 -6.20 -24.87 -2.30
C GLY A 69 -4.96 -25.04 -1.42
N ILE A 70 -4.99 -24.44 -0.22
CA ILE A 70 -3.84 -24.37 0.70
C ILE A 70 -3.81 -25.49 1.75
N THR A 71 -4.85 -26.32 1.85
CA THR A 71 -4.97 -27.36 2.85
C THR A 71 -3.87 -28.42 2.68
N GLY A 72 -3.18 -28.74 3.76
CA GLY A 72 -2.08 -29.72 3.76
C GLY A 72 -0.81 -29.24 3.03
N LYS A 73 -0.73 -27.95 2.72
CA LYS A 73 0.44 -27.34 2.10
C LYS A 73 1.00 -26.24 3.00
N ALA A 74 2.31 -26.05 2.94
CA ALA A 74 3.04 -24.94 3.54
C ALA A 74 4.05 -24.41 2.51
N GLY A 75 4.50 -23.19 2.69
CA GLY A 75 5.51 -22.64 1.80
C GLY A 75 6.10 -21.36 2.32
N THR A 76 7.09 -20.87 1.59
CA THR A 76 7.72 -19.57 1.80
C THR A 76 7.76 -18.78 0.50
N LEU A 77 7.74 -17.47 0.64
CA LEU A 77 7.99 -16.51 -0.42
C LEU A 77 9.32 -15.82 -0.15
N THR A 78 10.19 -15.80 -1.15
CA THR A 78 11.40 -14.98 -1.16
C THR A 78 11.28 -13.97 -2.28
N VAL A 79 11.46 -12.70 -1.98
CA VAL A 79 11.43 -11.62 -2.97
C VAL A 79 12.86 -11.18 -3.27
N VAL A 80 13.22 -11.16 -4.56
CA VAL A 80 14.50 -10.59 -5.02
C VAL A 80 14.18 -9.24 -5.65
N SER A 81 14.84 -8.20 -5.17
CA SER A 81 14.69 -6.82 -5.63
C SER A 81 15.48 -6.58 -6.94
N PRO A 82 15.21 -5.47 -7.67
CA PRO A 82 15.90 -5.15 -8.94
C PRO A 82 17.41 -5.01 -8.82
N ASP A 83 17.91 -4.61 -7.65
CA ASP A 83 19.35 -4.51 -7.34
C ASP A 83 20.02 -5.87 -7.02
N GLY A 84 19.26 -6.98 -7.14
CA GLY A 84 19.72 -8.34 -6.87
C GLY A 84 19.73 -8.73 -5.40
N ARG A 85 19.28 -7.86 -4.49
CA ARG A 85 19.16 -8.22 -3.07
C ARG A 85 18.02 -9.24 -2.87
N GLN A 86 18.39 -10.36 -2.27
CA GLN A 86 17.42 -11.38 -1.89
C GLN A 86 16.89 -11.09 -0.48
N GLY A 87 15.60 -10.90 -0.37
CA GLY A 87 14.91 -10.78 0.91
C GLY A 87 14.96 -12.09 1.71
N ARG A 88 14.55 -12.00 2.97
CA ARG A 88 14.37 -13.19 3.79
C ARG A 88 13.19 -14.01 3.28
N ALA A 89 13.30 -15.35 3.34
CA ALA A 89 12.18 -16.24 3.08
C ALA A 89 11.10 -16.04 4.16
N GLU A 90 9.93 -15.53 3.77
CA GLU A 90 8.79 -15.30 4.65
C GLU A 90 7.77 -16.43 4.47
N PRO A 91 7.20 -17.00 5.56
CA PRO A 91 6.17 -18.00 5.44
C PRO A 91 4.95 -17.48 4.67
N LEU A 92 4.38 -18.30 3.78
CA LEU A 92 3.12 -18.01 3.11
C LEU A 92 1.98 -18.07 4.12
N ALA A 93 1.61 -16.91 4.65
CA ALA A 93 0.51 -16.77 5.59
C ALA A 93 -0.84 -16.75 4.86
N ARG A 94 -1.90 -17.13 5.57
CA ARG A 94 -3.28 -16.95 5.07
C ARG A 94 -3.57 -15.45 4.91
N HIS A 95 -4.16 -15.09 3.78
CA HIS A 95 -4.53 -13.69 3.55
C HIS A 95 -5.54 -13.23 4.60
N PRO A 96 -5.34 -12.09 5.30
CA PRO A 96 -6.20 -11.65 6.39
C PRO A 96 -7.67 -11.51 6.01
N ARG A 97 -7.94 -11.02 4.79
CA ARG A 97 -9.28 -10.77 4.25
C ARG A 97 -9.86 -11.90 3.40
N LYS A 98 -9.04 -12.95 3.09
CA LYS A 98 -9.45 -14.11 2.29
C LYS A 98 -8.71 -15.36 2.78
N ARG A 99 -9.15 -15.90 3.91
CA ARG A 99 -8.41 -16.91 4.67
C ARG A 99 -8.29 -18.29 4.01
N GLU A 100 -8.99 -18.53 2.93
CA GLU A 100 -8.89 -19.75 2.11
C GLU A 100 -7.72 -19.74 1.12
N VAL A 101 -6.99 -18.61 1.02
CA VAL A 101 -5.80 -18.47 0.18
C VAL A 101 -4.63 -17.91 0.99
N TRP A 102 -3.42 -18.04 0.49
CA TRP A 102 -2.27 -17.30 0.99
C TRP A 102 -2.23 -15.90 0.38
N GLY A 103 -1.52 -14.98 1.01
CA GLY A 103 -1.34 -13.64 0.46
C GLY A 103 -0.61 -12.68 1.36
N LEU A 104 -0.32 -11.51 0.79
CA LEU A 104 0.23 -10.35 1.49
C LEU A 104 -0.81 -9.24 1.47
N ASP A 105 -1.16 -8.75 2.65
CA ASP A 105 -2.07 -7.62 2.81
C ASP A 105 -1.27 -6.32 2.85
N ILE A 106 -1.65 -5.36 2.03
CA ILE A 106 -1.07 -4.01 1.95
C ILE A 106 0.48 -4.04 1.90
N ARG A 107 1.02 -4.47 0.77
CA ARG A 107 2.46 -4.46 0.51
C ARG A 107 2.78 -3.42 -0.57
N ALA A 108 3.91 -2.72 -0.44
CA ALA A 108 4.45 -1.87 -1.49
C ALA A 108 5.82 -2.40 -1.94
N LEU A 109 6.05 -2.42 -3.25
CA LEU A 109 7.36 -2.66 -3.85
C LEU A 109 8.09 -1.31 -3.90
N GLN A 110 9.30 -1.26 -3.36
CA GLN A 110 9.97 0.01 -3.08
C GLN A 110 10.57 0.67 -4.33
N GLU A 111 11.06 -0.12 -5.26
CA GLU A 111 11.86 0.32 -6.41
C GLU A 111 11.20 -0.09 -7.72
N GLU A 112 11.45 0.63 -8.78
CA GLU A 112 11.10 0.23 -10.14
C GLU A 112 12.08 -0.82 -10.67
N GLY A 113 11.65 -1.68 -11.59
CA GLY A 113 12.48 -2.69 -12.24
C GLY A 113 11.94 -4.10 -12.09
N HIS A 114 12.83 -5.07 -12.31
CA HIS A 114 12.47 -6.49 -12.34
C HIS A 114 12.60 -7.13 -10.96
N TYR A 115 11.49 -7.59 -10.45
CA TYR A 115 11.41 -8.40 -9.22
C TYR A 115 11.27 -9.87 -9.56
N GLN A 116 11.80 -10.74 -8.67
CA GLN A 116 11.54 -12.18 -8.72
C GLN A 116 10.86 -12.61 -7.42
N PHE A 117 9.72 -13.25 -7.55
CA PHE A 117 9.01 -13.88 -6.44
C PHE A 117 9.27 -15.38 -6.52
N ILE A 118 10.04 -15.89 -5.57
CA ILE A 118 10.42 -17.30 -5.49
C ILE A 118 9.53 -17.96 -4.45
N PHE A 119 8.72 -18.92 -4.91
CA PHE A 119 7.84 -19.71 -4.08
C PHE A 119 8.46 -21.07 -3.82
N ASP A 120 8.68 -21.41 -2.58
CA ASP A 120 9.02 -22.76 -2.13
C ASP A 120 7.80 -23.34 -1.43
N ILE A 121 7.21 -24.39 -2.02
CA ILE A 121 5.97 -25.00 -1.51
C ILE A 121 6.25 -26.45 -1.16
N THR A 122 5.74 -26.91 -0.03
CA THR A 122 5.77 -28.29 0.42
C THR A 122 4.36 -28.77 0.70
N GLY A 123 4.03 -29.96 0.26
CA GLY A 123 2.72 -30.58 0.45
C GLY A 123 2.74 -32.07 0.12
N PRO A 124 1.58 -32.70 -0.05
CA PRO A 124 1.46 -34.15 -0.24
C PRO A 124 2.22 -34.69 -1.47
N ARG A 125 2.49 -33.84 -2.47
CA ARG A 125 3.24 -34.22 -3.70
C ARG A 125 4.75 -33.93 -3.61
N GLY A 126 5.26 -33.66 -2.39
CA GLY A 126 6.66 -33.34 -2.15
C GLY A 126 6.96 -31.85 -2.22
N PRO A 127 8.24 -31.42 -2.22
CA PRO A 127 8.64 -30.02 -2.35
C PRO A 127 8.57 -29.57 -3.81
N GLY A 128 8.31 -28.28 -4.00
CA GLY A 128 8.33 -27.64 -5.30
C GLY A 128 8.80 -26.20 -5.19
N ARG A 129 9.54 -25.75 -6.20
CA ARG A 129 9.99 -24.35 -6.33
C ARG A 129 9.51 -23.80 -7.66
N GLY A 130 9.06 -22.54 -7.61
CA GLY A 130 8.68 -21.76 -8.79
C GLY A 130 9.10 -20.31 -8.65
N THR A 131 9.37 -19.66 -9.78
CA THR A 131 9.77 -18.26 -9.82
C THR A 131 8.83 -17.49 -10.73
N LEU A 132 8.28 -16.39 -10.24
CA LEU A 132 7.50 -15.44 -11.01
C LEU A 132 8.32 -14.16 -11.17
N ASN A 133 8.53 -13.74 -12.41
CA ASN A 133 9.18 -12.46 -12.71
C ASN A 133 8.11 -11.40 -12.90
N LEU A 134 8.29 -10.26 -12.24
CA LEU A 134 7.37 -9.14 -12.28
C LEU A 134 8.11 -7.88 -12.67
N GLU A 135 7.52 -7.08 -13.53
CA GLU A 135 8.00 -5.76 -13.87
C GLU A 135 7.23 -4.72 -13.06
N VAL A 136 7.98 -3.86 -12.37
CA VAL A 136 7.45 -2.76 -11.54
C VAL A 136 7.83 -1.45 -12.21
N LEU A 137 6.82 -0.69 -12.62
CA LEU A 137 7.01 0.61 -13.26
C LEU A 137 7.35 1.69 -12.24
N SER A 138 7.82 2.84 -12.73
CA SER A 138 8.10 4.01 -11.89
C SER A 138 6.86 4.47 -11.11
N GLN A 139 7.12 5.11 -9.97
CA GLN A 139 6.07 5.72 -9.15
C GLN A 139 5.25 6.72 -9.97
N PRO A 140 3.91 6.66 -9.91
CA PRO A 140 3.08 7.68 -10.54
C PRO A 140 3.22 9.01 -9.80
N GLY A 141 3.45 10.07 -10.56
CA GLY A 141 3.52 11.41 -10.00
C GLY A 141 4.41 12.35 -10.83
N PRO A 142 4.39 13.64 -10.53
CA PRO A 142 5.29 14.59 -11.18
C PRO A 142 6.75 14.30 -10.73
N PRO A 143 7.74 14.62 -11.57
CA PRO A 143 9.14 14.51 -11.21
C PRO A 143 9.43 15.18 -9.85
N LEU A 144 10.24 14.56 -9.02
CA LEU A 144 10.60 15.07 -7.68
C LEU A 144 11.08 16.52 -7.73
N ALA A 145 11.87 16.88 -8.76
CA ALA A 145 12.35 18.25 -8.97
C ALA A 145 11.20 19.25 -9.13
N LEU A 146 10.14 18.89 -9.88
CA LEU A 146 8.97 19.75 -10.08
C LEU A 146 8.18 19.89 -8.75
N SER A 147 8.04 18.82 -8.00
CA SER A 147 7.35 18.84 -6.70
C SER A 147 8.09 19.74 -5.71
N TRP A 148 9.40 19.67 -5.63
CA TRP A 148 10.23 20.52 -4.78
C TRP A 148 10.15 21.99 -5.19
N THR A 149 10.23 22.30 -6.49
CA THR A 149 10.14 23.70 -6.97
C THR A 149 8.81 24.31 -6.63
N LEU A 150 7.69 23.62 -6.85
CA LEU A 150 6.36 24.10 -6.49
C LEU A 150 6.20 24.30 -4.98
N SER A 151 6.73 23.39 -4.16
CA SER A 151 6.66 23.47 -2.70
C SER A 151 7.47 24.62 -2.11
N LEU A 152 8.53 25.07 -2.78
CA LEU A 152 9.37 26.19 -2.34
C LEU A 152 8.79 27.57 -2.66
N ILE A 153 7.87 27.67 -3.62
CA ILE A 153 7.24 28.96 -4.00
C ILE A 153 6.65 29.72 -2.80
N PRO A 154 5.79 29.11 -1.94
CA PRO A 154 5.22 29.82 -0.80
C PRO A 154 6.28 30.25 0.21
N VAL A 155 7.36 29.48 0.37
CA VAL A 155 8.46 29.81 1.29
C VAL A 155 9.19 31.07 0.81
N PHE A 156 9.53 31.14 -0.48
CA PHE A 156 10.17 32.33 -1.06
C PHE A 156 9.24 33.54 -1.06
N ALA A 157 7.95 33.35 -1.34
CA ALA A 157 6.97 34.41 -1.26
C ALA A 157 6.88 35.01 0.16
N LEU A 158 6.81 34.14 1.19
CA LEU A 158 6.79 34.57 2.57
C LEU A 158 8.08 35.30 2.98
N ALA A 159 9.24 34.77 2.59
CA ALA A 159 10.52 35.42 2.84
C ALA A 159 10.59 36.82 2.20
N GLY A 160 10.10 36.94 0.97
CA GLY A 160 10.00 38.24 0.27
C GLY A 160 9.13 39.25 1.01
N VAL A 161 7.94 38.83 1.46
CA VAL A 161 7.04 39.67 2.25
C VAL A 161 7.71 40.13 3.57
N LEU A 162 8.38 39.22 4.27
CA LEU A 162 9.09 39.55 5.52
C LEU A 162 10.23 40.53 5.30
N ILE A 163 11.00 40.39 4.22
CA ILE A 163 12.09 41.31 3.86
C ILE A 163 11.52 42.72 3.57
N VAL A 164 10.44 42.79 2.78
CA VAL A 164 9.78 44.07 2.48
C VAL A 164 9.23 44.73 3.75
N ALA A 165 8.55 43.98 4.58
CA ALA A 165 8.03 44.45 5.87
C ALA A 165 9.16 44.99 6.76
N TRP A 166 10.25 44.27 6.88
CA TRP A 166 11.41 44.65 7.67
C TRP A 166 12.10 45.95 7.13
N ARG A 167 12.23 46.10 5.82
CA ARG A 167 12.74 47.32 5.23
C ARG A 167 11.86 48.54 5.51
N ARG A 168 10.53 48.37 5.40
CA ARG A 168 9.56 49.46 5.67
C ARG A 168 9.59 49.92 7.13
N THR A 169 9.81 49.03 8.09
CA THR A 169 9.91 49.40 9.50
C THR A 169 11.20 50.15 9.83
N ARG A 170 12.29 49.87 9.11
CA ARG A 170 13.56 50.60 9.26
C ARG A 170 13.56 52.01 8.72
N ASP A 171 12.80 52.27 7.67
CA ASP A 171 12.71 53.59 7.05
C ASP A 171 11.79 54.54 7.84
N GLN A 172 11.14 54.10 8.91
CA GLN A 172 10.26 54.89 9.80
C GLN A 172 10.92 55.30 11.13
N THR A 173 12.14 54.87 11.36
CA THR A 173 12.97 55.23 12.54
C THR A 173 14.12 56.12 12.15
#